data_963cee99041261bfea76472c89dbd027
#
_entry.id   963cee99041261bfea76472c89dbd027
#
_cell.length_a   1.000
_cell.length_b   1.000
_cell.length_c   1.000
_cell.angle_alpha   90.00
_cell.angle_beta   90.00
_cell.angle_gamma   90.00
#
_symmetry.space_group_name_H-M   'P 1'
#
loop_
_entity.id
_entity.type
_entity.pdbx_description
1 polymer ?
#
loop_
_entity_poly.entity_id
_entity_poly.type
_entity_poly.pdbx_seq_one_letter_code
_entity_poly.pdbx_strand_id
1 'polypeptide(L)'
;MGLEVVVPRVASVELAALLDGLGAAGLPSALAMVDNVLQGPGAIPPAVWRDARIRTPAGIVTLRRVPSGVAVVVFGNADDALRAAQRTIAETLLALH
;
A
#
# COMPACT_ATOMS: atom_id res chain seq x y z
N MET A 1 -3.21 9.97 -15.46
CA MET A 1 -4.06 8.77 -15.37
C MET A 1 -3.42 7.77 -14.43
N GLY A 2 -4.16 7.23 -13.48
CA GLY A 2 -3.66 6.24 -12.54
C GLY A 2 -3.86 4.82 -13.05
N LEU A 3 -3.00 3.91 -12.62
CA LEU A 3 -3.16 2.49 -12.81
C LEU A 3 -3.63 1.87 -11.51
N GLU A 4 -4.66 1.05 -11.57
CA GLU A 4 -5.30 0.48 -10.38
C GLU A 4 -5.36 -1.04 -10.48
N VAL A 5 -4.96 -1.70 -9.38
CA VAL A 5 -5.14 -3.14 -9.19
C VAL A 5 -6.00 -3.34 -7.95
N VAL A 6 -7.13 -4.01 -8.09
CA VAL A 6 -8.02 -4.29 -6.96
C VAL A 6 -7.72 -5.67 -6.41
N VAL A 7 -7.39 -5.74 -5.12
CA VAL A 7 -7.24 -7.01 -4.40
C VAL A 7 -8.59 -7.32 -3.74
N PRO A 8 -9.34 -8.29 -4.26
CA PRO A 8 -10.70 -8.55 -3.77
C PRO A 8 -10.72 -9.25 -2.42
N ARG A 9 -11.82 -9.07 -1.70
CA ARG A 9 -12.12 -9.78 -0.44
C ARG A 9 -11.20 -9.45 0.72
N VAL A 10 -10.39 -8.41 0.60
CA VAL A 10 -9.57 -7.93 1.72
C VAL A 10 -10.44 -7.02 2.57
N ALA A 11 -10.92 -7.49 3.70
CA ALA A 11 -11.82 -6.74 4.57
C ALA A 11 -11.07 -5.73 5.43
N SER A 12 -9.93 -6.13 5.98
CA SER A 12 -9.09 -5.26 6.79
C SER A 12 -7.65 -5.76 6.74
N VAL A 13 -6.71 -4.83 6.78
CA VAL A 13 -5.28 -5.14 6.85
C VAL A 13 -4.65 -4.19 7.84
N GLU A 14 -3.85 -4.74 8.75
CA GLU A 14 -3.02 -3.93 9.60
C GLU A 14 -1.84 -3.40 8.79
N LEU A 15 -1.70 -2.08 8.74
CA LEU A 15 -0.65 -1.45 7.95
C LEU A 15 0.76 -1.86 8.44
N ALA A 16 0.93 -2.05 9.75
CA ALA A 16 2.21 -2.51 10.28
C ALA A 16 2.58 -3.90 9.75
N ALA A 17 1.62 -4.83 9.70
CA ALA A 17 1.84 -6.16 9.16
C ALA A 17 2.15 -6.11 7.67
N LEU A 18 1.49 -5.22 6.92
CA LEU A 18 1.78 -5.02 5.51
C LEU A 18 3.21 -4.52 5.31
N LEU A 19 3.66 -3.54 6.07
CA LEU A 19 5.02 -3.03 5.96
C LEU A 19 6.06 -4.10 6.28
N ASP A 20 5.82 -4.92 7.31
CA ASP A 20 6.70 -6.04 7.63
C ASP A 20 6.77 -7.07 6.50
N GLY A 21 5.62 -7.39 5.91
CA GLY A 21 5.54 -8.30 4.76
C GLY A 21 6.27 -7.75 3.55
N LEU A 22 6.18 -6.46 3.29
CA LEU A 22 6.89 -5.81 2.18
C LEU A 22 8.40 -5.85 2.40
N GLY A 23 8.86 -5.61 3.63
CA GLY A 23 10.27 -5.74 3.95
C GLY A 23 10.79 -7.17 3.71
N ALA A 24 10.02 -8.18 4.12
CA ALA A 24 10.35 -9.57 3.89
C ALA A 24 10.36 -9.95 2.40
N ALA A 25 9.54 -9.27 1.61
CA ALA A 25 9.47 -9.48 0.16
C ALA A 25 10.55 -8.72 -0.63
N GLY A 26 11.45 -8.02 0.07
CA GLY A 26 12.53 -7.27 -0.56
C GLY A 26 12.11 -5.86 -1.00
N LEU A 27 10.99 -5.35 -0.51
CA LEU A 27 10.50 -4.01 -0.81
C LEU A 27 10.38 -3.20 0.49
N PRO A 28 11.50 -2.73 1.07
CA PRO A 28 11.45 -1.95 2.30
C PRO A 28 10.66 -0.66 2.06
N SER A 29 9.64 -0.44 2.86
CA SER A 29 8.67 0.64 2.64
C SER A 29 8.31 1.32 3.95
N ALA A 30 7.75 2.53 3.86
CA ALA A 30 7.29 3.30 5.01
C ALA A 30 5.97 3.95 4.69
N LEU A 31 5.16 4.20 5.71
CA LEU A 31 3.94 4.98 5.55
C LEU A 31 4.30 6.44 5.35
N ALA A 32 3.77 7.04 4.30
CA ALA A 32 3.90 8.47 4.05
C ALA A 32 2.69 9.23 4.60
N MET A 33 1.50 8.68 4.41
CA MET A 33 0.25 9.35 4.80
C MET A 33 -0.85 8.31 5.04
N VAL A 34 -1.70 8.54 6.03
CA VAL A 34 -2.90 7.73 6.27
C VAL A 34 -4.07 8.70 6.48
N ASP A 35 -5.12 8.56 5.69
CA ASP A 35 -6.34 9.40 5.74
C ASP A 35 -6.01 10.89 5.80
N ASN A 36 -5.09 11.32 4.91
CA ASN A 36 -4.60 12.70 4.79
C ASN A 36 -3.77 13.20 5.99
N VAL A 37 -3.32 12.32 6.86
CA VAL A 37 -2.45 12.65 7.98
C VAL A 37 -1.05 12.11 7.71
N LEU A 38 -0.06 13.00 7.71
CA LEU A 38 1.34 12.62 7.50
C LEU A 38 1.82 11.69 8.62
N GLN A 39 2.54 10.65 8.23
CA GLN A 39 3.10 9.67 9.15
C GLN A 39 4.60 9.89 9.29
N GLY A 40 5.04 10.28 10.48
CA GLY A 40 6.46 10.43 10.78
C GLY A 40 7.10 9.14 11.27
N PRO A 41 8.43 9.15 11.47
CA PRO A 41 9.13 8.00 12.06
C PRO A 41 8.55 7.65 13.44
N GLY A 42 8.27 6.38 13.66
CA GLY A 42 7.71 5.89 14.91
C GLY A 42 6.22 6.09 15.07
N ALA A 43 5.53 6.63 14.07
CA ALA A 43 4.08 6.76 14.11
C ALA A 43 3.42 5.38 14.15
N ILE A 44 2.37 5.24 14.96
CA ILE A 44 1.59 4.01 15.04
C ILE A 44 0.44 4.14 14.05
N PRO A 45 0.34 3.26 13.03
CA PRO A 45 -0.75 3.33 12.07
C PRO A 45 -2.10 3.06 12.75
N PRO A 46 -3.17 3.75 12.32
CA PRO A 46 -4.51 3.46 12.83
C PRO A 46 -4.95 2.06 12.40
N ALA A 47 -5.73 1.39 13.26
CA ALA A 47 -6.27 0.08 12.96
C ALA A 47 -7.31 0.12 11.82
N VAL A 48 -8.03 1.22 11.72
CA VAL A 48 -9.02 1.46 10.66
C VAL A 48 -8.58 2.63 9.82
N TRP A 49 -8.53 2.44 8.50
CA TRP A 49 -8.11 3.47 7.56
C TRP A 49 -8.88 3.34 6.26
N ARG A 50 -8.95 4.42 5.48
CA ARG A 50 -9.60 4.44 4.17
C ARG A 50 -8.61 4.59 3.03
N ASP A 51 -7.57 5.39 3.24
CA ASP A 51 -6.58 5.74 2.25
C ASP A 51 -5.22 5.73 2.93
N ALA A 52 -4.27 5.04 2.34
CA ALA A 52 -2.92 5.00 2.86
C ALA A 52 -1.93 5.15 1.71
N ARG A 53 -0.93 6.00 1.89
CA ARG A 53 0.15 6.18 0.93
C ARG A 53 1.42 5.57 1.47
N ILE A 54 2.00 4.67 0.68
CA ILE A 54 3.21 3.95 1.04
C ILE A 54 4.35 4.48 0.20
N ARG A 55 5.42 4.88 0.87
CA ARG A 55 6.66 5.27 0.19
C ARG A 55 7.50 4.03 0.00
N THR A 56 7.77 3.68 -1.26
CA THR A 56 8.65 2.58 -1.65
C THR A 56 9.93 3.15 -2.27
N PRO A 57 10.97 2.31 -2.45
CA PRO A 57 12.17 2.77 -3.18
C PRO A 57 11.88 3.22 -4.62
N ALA A 58 10.77 2.76 -5.21
CA ALA A 58 10.38 3.12 -6.58
C ALA A 58 9.45 4.32 -6.64
N GLY A 59 8.85 4.75 -5.52
CA GLY A 59 7.91 5.85 -5.46
C GLY A 59 6.73 5.58 -4.54
N ILE A 60 5.70 6.41 -4.64
CA ILE A 60 4.52 6.33 -3.79
C ILE A 60 3.47 5.41 -4.41
N VAL A 61 2.96 4.49 -3.61
CA VAL A 61 1.83 3.64 -3.96
C VAL A 61 0.69 3.95 -3.00
N THR A 62 -0.49 4.20 -3.55
CA THR A 62 -1.68 4.53 -2.76
C THR A 62 -2.55 3.30 -2.58
N LEU A 63 -2.98 3.03 -1.35
CA LEU A 63 -3.96 2.01 -1.03
C LEU A 63 -5.28 2.71 -0.71
N ARG A 64 -6.36 2.26 -1.32
CA ARG A 64 -7.70 2.81 -1.07
C ARG A 64 -8.67 1.68 -0.80
N ARG A 65 -9.41 1.78 0.29
CA ARG A 65 -10.45 0.80 0.57
C ARG A 65 -11.63 1.03 -0.36
N VAL A 66 -12.07 -0.05 -0.98
CA VAL A 66 -13.23 -0.05 -1.88
C VAL A 66 -14.21 -1.13 -1.41
N PRO A 67 -15.47 -1.08 -1.83
CA PRO A 67 -16.46 -2.08 -1.37
C PRO A 67 -16.05 -3.54 -1.64
N SER A 68 -15.31 -3.79 -2.71
CA SER A 68 -14.89 -5.14 -3.09
C SER A 68 -13.55 -5.58 -2.47
N GLY A 69 -12.80 -4.67 -1.82
CA GLY A 69 -11.49 -5.00 -1.26
C GLY A 69 -10.60 -3.78 -1.09
N VAL A 70 -9.36 -3.86 -1.56
CA VAL A 70 -8.40 -2.76 -1.51
C VAL A 70 -7.88 -2.49 -2.91
N ALA A 71 -7.97 -1.25 -3.37
CA ALA A 71 -7.37 -0.81 -4.62
C ALA A 71 -5.93 -0.37 -4.36
N VAL A 72 -5.01 -0.88 -5.15
CA VAL A 72 -3.59 -0.52 -5.13
C VAL A 72 -3.33 0.35 -6.35
N VAL A 73 -3.03 1.62 -6.13
CA VAL A 73 -3.04 2.64 -7.20
C VAL A 73 -1.66 3.29 -7.31
N VAL A 74 -1.19 3.44 -8.55
CA VAL A 74 -0.04 4.27 -8.87
C VAL A 74 -0.46 5.34 -9.87
N PHE A 75 0.11 6.53 -9.74
CA PHE A 75 -0.30 7.70 -10.53
C PHE A 75 0.81 8.16 -11.47
N GLY A 76 0.41 8.92 -12.48
CA GLY A 76 1.33 9.56 -13.41
C GLY A 76 1.99 8.57 -14.35
N ASN A 77 3.23 8.87 -14.70
CA ASN A 77 4.03 8.03 -15.59
C ASN A 77 4.76 6.96 -14.77
N ALA A 78 4.00 5.98 -14.27
CA ALA A 78 4.57 4.90 -13.49
C ALA A 78 5.55 4.10 -14.35
N ASP A 79 6.80 4.00 -13.91
CA ASP A 79 7.82 3.18 -14.56
C ASP A 79 7.67 1.70 -14.17
N ASP A 80 8.52 0.85 -14.74
CA ASP A 80 8.47 -0.58 -14.46
C ASP A 80 8.76 -0.90 -12.99
N ALA A 81 9.65 -0.13 -12.35
CA ALA A 81 9.96 -0.33 -10.94
C ALA A 81 8.74 -0.02 -10.05
N LEU A 82 8.01 1.05 -10.34
CA LEU A 82 6.82 1.42 -9.59
C LEU A 82 5.69 0.42 -9.81
N ARG A 83 5.53 -0.08 -11.02
CA ARG A 83 4.55 -1.12 -11.33
C ARG A 83 4.90 -2.44 -10.63
N ALA A 84 6.18 -2.78 -10.55
CA ALA A 84 6.63 -3.95 -9.80
C ALA A 84 6.34 -3.80 -8.30
N ALA A 85 6.53 -2.60 -7.74
CA ALA A 85 6.18 -2.30 -6.36
C ALA A 85 4.67 -2.43 -6.13
N GLN A 86 3.85 -1.94 -7.05
CA GLN A 86 2.40 -2.09 -7.00
C GLN A 86 2.01 -3.57 -6.95
N ARG A 87 2.61 -4.40 -7.78
CA ARG A 87 2.34 -5.84 -7.83
C ARG A 87 2.76 -6.51 -6.53
N THR A 88 3.94 -6.20 -6.01
CA THR A 88 4.44 -6.76 -4.74
C THR A 88 3.50 -6.42 -3.60
N ILE A 89 3.01 -5.19 -3.54
CA ILE A 89 2.04 -4.76 -2.52
C ILE A 89 0.73 -5.54 -2.66
N ALA A 90 0.21 -5.67 -3.88
CA ALA A 90 -1.02 -6.43 -4.13
C ALA A 90 -0.88 -7.89 -3.70
N GLU A 91 0.23 -8.53 -4.03
CA GLU A 91 0.51 -9.92 -3.65
C GLU A 91 0.65 -10.07 -2.14
N THR A 92 1.29 -9.11 -1.48
CA THR A 92 1.46 -9.12 -0.03
C THR A 92 0.11 -8.95 0.68
N LEU A 93 -0.74 -8.05 0.19
CA LEU A 93 -2.10 -7.88 0.71
C LEU A 93 -2.89 -9.19 0.60
N LEU A 94 -2.78 -9.85 -0.52
CA LEU A 94 -3.49 -11.11 -0.76
C LEU A 94 -2.98 -12.21 0.20
N ALA A 95 -1.68 -12.24 0.46
CA ALA A 95 -1.08 -13.22 1.37
C ALA A 95 -1.45 -12.99 2.84
N LEU A 96 -1.70 -11.73 3.23
CA LEU A 96 -2.08 -11.36 4.60
C LEU A 96 -3.58 -11.55 4.87
N HIS A 97 -4.33 -11.77 3.85
CA HIS A 97 -5.79 -11.88 3.93
C HIS A 97 -6.24 -13.21 4.48
#